data_aff9dba8968d8319b1e637f8cb7e2bcf
#
_entry.id   aff9dba8968d8319b1e637f8cb7e2bcf
#
_cell.length_a   1.000
_cell.length_b   1.000
_cell.length_c   1.000
_cell.angle_alpha   90.00
_cell.angle_beta   90.00
_cell.angle_gamma   90.00
#
_symmetry.space_group_name_H-M   'P 1'
#
loop_
_entity.id
_entity.type
_entity.pdbx_description
1 polymer ?
#
loop_
_entity_poly.entity_id
_entity_poly.type
_entity_poly.pdbx_seq_one_letter_code
_entity_poly.pdbx_strand_id
1 'polypeptide(L)'
;MDWKNKVIYQIYPRSFYDSSGSGIGDIEGIIQKVDYLKNLSVDYIWISPFFKSPQKDFGYDVSSYREVDPIFGSNDDLKRLVDVCHKNGLKVIIDLVLSHTSDEHPWFKQSENKANNFDDWYVWCDGDFNQPPNNWLSVFGGPSWKWSTNRGAYYLHNFLESQPDLNFHNIEVQKQMLEEIKFWLDFGIDGFRFDVINFLFHDKNFRDNPLKDPKDVRPLGFNKGNPYGLQIHKYDNTRPETEDYVKKI
;
A
#
# COMPACT_ATOMS: atom_id res chain seq x y z
N MET A 1 8.41 -24.07 -2.59
CA MET A 1 7.54 -23.84 -3.78
C MET A 1 8.43 -23.30 -4.90
N ASP A 2 8.50 -23.97 -6.05
CA ASP A 2 9.32 -23.46 -7.18
C ASP A 2 8.48 -22.44 -7.97
N TRP A 3 8.52 -21.18 -7.53
CA TRP A 3 7.82 -20.08 -8.18
C TRP A 3 8.55 -19.54 -9.42
N LYS A 4 9.84 -19.92 -9.64
CA LYS A 4 10.68 -19.39 -10.74
C LYS A 4 10.13 -19.73 -12.13
N ASN A 5 9.35 -20.81 -12.24
CA ASN A 5 8.74 -21.25 -13.49
C ASN A 5 7.23 -20.91 -13.56
N LYS A 6 6.77 -19.95 -12.74
CA LYS A 6 5.37 -19.59 -12.67
C LYS A 6 5.06 -18.29 -13.42
N VAL A 7 3.91 -18.24 -14.05
CA VAL A 7 3.41 -17.07 -14.75
C VAL A 7 2.33 -16.41 -13.89
N ILE A 8 2.54 -15.13 -13.58
CA ILE A 8 1.60 -14.31 -12.81
C ILE A 8 0.96 -13.30 -13.78
N TYR A 9 -0.38 -13.27 -13.81
CA TYR A 9 -1.14 -12.31 -14.60
C TYR A 9 -1.74 -11.25 -13.68
N GLN A 10 -1.34 -9.99 -13.88
CA GLN A 10 -1.89 -8.87 -13.11
C GLN A 10 -3.28 -8.50 -13.63
N ILE A 11 -4.23 -8.37 -12.73
CA ILE A 11 -5.57 -7.87 -12.98
C ILE A 11 -5.77 -6.56 -12.23
N TYR A 12 -6.04 -5.50 -12.97
CA TYR A 12 -6.55 -4.26 -12.39
C TYR A 12 -8.08 -4.29 -12.46
N PRO A 13 -8.79 -4.51 -11.33
CA PRO A 13 -10.23 -4.78 -11.33
C PRO A 13 -11.02 -3.74 -12.12
N ARG A 14 -10.74 -2.47 -11.87
CA ARG A 14 -11.42 -1.31 -12.47
C ARG A 14 -11.52 -1.34 -14.00
N SER A 15 -10.51 -1.90 -14.69
CA SER A 15 -10.40 -1.85 -16.15
C SER A 15 -10.38 -3.22 -16.82
N PHE A 16 -10.48 -4.31 -16.06
CA PHE A 16 -10.33 -5.64 -16.64
C PHE A 16 -11.59 -6.12 -17.38
N TYR A 17 -12.73 -6.16 -16.70
CA TYR A 17 -14.02 -6.50 -17.31
C TYR A 17 -15.17 -5.99 -16.45
N ASP A 18 -16.06 -5.23 -17.07
CA ASP A 18 -17.28 -4.70 -16.47
C ASP A 18 -18.43 -5.66 -16.72
N SER A 19 -18.91 -6.35 -15.70
CA SER A 19 -20.00 -7.31 -15.82
C SER A 19 -21.38 -6.68 -15.85
N SER A 20 -21.50 -5.47 -15.33
CA SER A 20 -22.76 -4.77 -15.10
C SER A 20 -23.07 -3.66 -16.11
N GLY A 21 -22.08 -3.23 -16.89
CA GLY A 21 -22.21 -2.09 -17.82
C GLY A 21 -22.12 -0.73 -17.11
N SER A 22 -21.53 -0.69 -15.90
CA SER A 22 -21.39 0.52 -15.08
C SER A 22 -20.29 1.47 -15.58
N GLY A 23 -19.41 0.99 -16.46
CA GLY A 23 -18.18 1.68 -16.89
C GLY A 23 -16.98 1.37 -16.00
N ILE A 24 -17.14 0.54 -14.97
CA ILE A 24 -16.09 0.12 -14.03
C ILE A 24 -16.07 -1.40 -13.99
N GLY A 25 -14.91 -2.02 -14.18
CA GLY A 25 -14.73 -3.46 -14.02
C GLY A 25 -14.92 -3.89 -12.56
N ASP A 26 -15.30 -5.16 -12.37
CA ASP A 26 -15.71 -5.70 -11.08
C ASP A 26 -15.21 -7.15 -10.87
N ILE A 27 -15.39 -7.67 -9.65
CA ILE A 27 -14.98 -9.04 -9.30
C ILE A 27 -15.80 -10.08 -10.07
N GLU A 28 -17.08 -9.82 -10.31
CA GLU A 28 -17.91 -10.69 -11.15
C GLU A 28 -17.38 -10.77 -12.58
N GLY A 29 -16.88 -9.65 -13.11
CA GLY A 29 -16.22 -9.60 -14.41
C GLY A 29 -14.96 -10.46 -14.46
N ILE A 30 -14.18 -10.48 -13.37
CA ILE A 30 -13.01 -11.36 -13.27
C ILE A 30 -13.47 -12.83 -13.28
N ILE A 31 -14.52 -13.17 -12.52
CA ILE A 31 -15.10 -14.54 -12.48
C ILE A 31 -15.49 -14.99 -13.91
N GLN A 32 -16.17 -14.15 -14.66
CA GLN A 32 -16.59 -14.45 -16.04
C GLN A 32 -15.40 -14.66 -17.01
N LYS A 33 -14.21 -14.20 -16.66
CA LYS A 33 -12.99 -14.33 -17.46
C LYS A 33 -12.01 -15.39 -16.98
N VAL A 34 -12.37 -16.21 -15.99
CA VAL A 34 -11.48 -17.26 -15.45
C VAL A 34 -11.09 -18.27 -16.53
N ASP A 35 -12.00 -18.66 -17.43
CA ASP A 35 -11.68 -19.56 -18.54
C ASP A 35 -10.67 -18.94 -19.53
N TYR A 36 -10.77 -17.63 -19.78
CA TYR A 36 -9.78 -16.92 -20.59
C TYR A 36 -8.39 -16.98 -19.93
N LEU A 37 -8.32 -16.70 -18.61
CA LEU A 37 -7.06 -16.75 -17.85
C LEU A 37 -6.45 -18.15 -17.84
N LYS A 38 -7.28 -19.17 -17.66
CA LYS A 38 -6.87 -20.59 -17.75
C LYS A 38 -6.31 -20.92 -19.13
N ASN A 39 -6.95 -20.47 -20.20
CA ASN A 39 -6.50 -20.71 -21.56
C ASN A 39 -5.18 -20.00 -21.90
N LEU A 40 -4.82 -18.94 -21.18
CA LEU A 40 -3.50 -18.31 -21.25
C LEU A 40 -2.42 -19.10 -20.54
N SER A 41 -2.78 -20.20 -19.85
CA SER A 41 -1.84 -21.06 -19.10
C SER A 41 -1.07 -20.30 -18.01
N VAL A 42 -1.70 -19.30 -17.37
CA VAL A 42 -1.12 -18.63 -16.20
C VAL A 42 -1.29 -19.48 -14.95
N ASP A 43 -0.38 -19.36 -14.00
CA ASP A 43 -0.44 -20.10 -12.74
C ASP A 43 -1.15 -19.30 -11.64
N TYR A 44 -0.95 -17.99 -11.66
CA TYR A 44 -1.48 -17.07 -10.64
C TYR A 44 -2.16 -15.88 -11.30
N ILE A 45 -3.22 -15.41 -10.68
CA ILE A 45 -3.71 -14.04 -10.89
C ILE A 45 -3.24 -13.17 -9.72
N TRP A 46 -2.79 -11.96 -10.02
CA TRP A 46 -2.51 -10.93 -9.04
C TRP A 46 -3.53 -9.82 -9.19
N ILE A 47 -4.36 -9.64 -8.17
CA ILE A 47 -5.41 -8.62 -8.16
C ILE A 47 -4.82 -7.35 -7.52
N SER A 48 -4.75 -6.25 -8.30
CA SER A 48 -4.40 -4.91 -7.80
C SER A 48 -5.41 -4.44 -6.74
N PRO A 49 -5.11 -3.40 -5.94
CA PRO A 49 -5.90 -3.07 -4.77
C PRO A 49 -7.40 -2.98 -5.04
N PHE A 50 -8.16 -3.72 -4.26
CA PHE A 50 -9.62 -3.80 -4.30
C PHE A 50 -10.27 -3.51 -2.95
N PHE A 51 -9.46 -3.23 -1.94
CA PHE A 51 -9.92 -2.88 -0.61
C PHE A 51 -10.71 -1.57 -0.62
N LYS A 52 -11.59 -1.42 0.36
CA LYS A 52 -12.32 -0.17 0.58
C LYS A 52 -11.37 1.01 0.69
N SER A 53 -11.61 2.00 -0.14
CA SER A 53 -10.72 3.13 -0.35
C SER A 53 -11.50 4.37 -0.80
N PRO A 54 -11.10 5.58 -0.41
CA PRO A 54 -11.58 6.82 -1.02
C PRO A 54 -11.19 6.98 -2.50
N GLN A 55 -10.34 6.09 -3.03
CA GLN A 55 -9.89 6.05 -4.43
C GLN A 55 -9.07 7.29 -4.86
N LYS A 56 -8.44 7.99 -3.92
CA LYS A 56 -7.55 9.14 -4.21
C LYS A 56 -6.27 8.67 -4.92
N ASP A 57 -5.86 7.44 -4.66
CA ASP A 57 -4.75 6.74 -5.33
C ASP A 57 -5.20 5.36 -5.86
N PHE A 58 -6.37 5.31 -6.48
CA PHE A 58 -6.91 4.15 -7.18
C PHE A 58 -6.88 2.84 -6.38
N GLY A 59 -7.10 2.91 -5.06
CA GLY A 59 -7.19 1.78 -4.15
C GLY A 59 -5.94 1.57 -3.28
N TYR A 60 -4.82 2.23 -3.57
CA TYR A 60 -3.63 2.18 -2.71
C TYR A 60 -3.79 2.99 -1.41
N ASP A 61 -4.77 3.89 -1.33
CA ASP A 61 -5.19 4.60 -0.12
C ASP A 61 -6.26 3.81 0.64
N VAL A 62 -5.85 2.74 1.32
CA VAL A 62 -6.74 1.78 1.98
C VAL A 62 -7.42 2.40 3.21
N SER A 63 -8.76 2.35 3.27
CA SER A 63 -9.55 2.77 4.45
C SER A 63 -10.09 1.60 5.28
N SER A 64 -10.08 0.37 4.76
CA SER A 64 -10.36 -0.87 5.49
C SER A 64 -9.65 -2.04 4.82
N TYR A 65 -8.83 -2.77 5.58
CA TYR A 65 -8.07 -3.92 5.06
C TYR A 65 -8.91 -5.20 4.89
N ARG A 66 -10.10 -5.29 5.51
CA ARG A 66 -10.91 -6.52 5.54
C ARG A 66 -12.19 -6.42 4.73
N GLU A 67 -12.37 -5.33 4.00
CA GLU A 67 -13.56 -5.10 3.20
C GLU A 67 -13.18 -4.87 1.74
N VAL A 68 -13.87 -5.55 0.84
CA VAL A 68 -13.85 -5.24 -0.59
C VAL A 68 -14.57 -3.90 -0.80
N ASP A 69 -14.00 -3.04 -1.64
CA ASP A 69 -14.66 -1.79 -2.02
C ASP A 69 -15.97 -2.10 -2.77
N PRO A 70 -17.10 -1.51 -2.35
CA PRO A 70 -18.41 -1.77 -2.99
C PRO A 70 -18.43 -1.50 -4.51
N ILE A 71 -17.53 -0.67 -5.02
CA ILE A 71 -17.42 -0.44 -6.47
C ILE A 71 -16.98 -1.68 -7.26
N PHE A 72 -16.31 -2.63 -6.61
CA PHE A 72 -15.83 -3.87 -7.21
C PHE A 72 -16.66 -5.09 -6.84
N GLY A 73 -17.50 -4.99 -5.80
CA GLY A 73 -18.31 -6.10 -5.29
C GLY A 73 -18.27 -6.23 -3.78
N SER A 74 -18.31 -7.44 -3.28
CA SER A 74 -18.35 -7.77 -1.85
C SER A 74 -17.30 -8.82 -1.48
N ASN A 75 -17.11 -9.06 -0.17
CA ASN A 75 -16.28 -10.17 0.31
C ASN A 75 -16.79 -11.52 -0.17
N ASP A 76 -18.12 -11.70 -0.28
CA ASP A 76 -18.69 -12.94 -0.80
C ASP A 76 -18.37 -13.13 -2.29
N ASP A 77 -18.35 -12.06 -3.07
CA ASP A 77 -17.95 -12.11 -4.48
C ASP A 77 -16.47 -12.48 -4.61
N LEU A 78 -15.61 -11.91 -3.77
CA LEU A 78 -14.20 -12.27 -3.72
C LEU A 78 -14.01 -13.75 -3.33
N LYS A 79 -14.79 -14.24 -2.35
CA LYS A 79 -14.74 -15.66 -1.96
C LYS A 79 -15.14 -16.58 -3.13
N ARG A 80 -16.18 -16.21 -3.87
CA ARG A 80 -16.57 -16.94 -5.10
C ARG A 80 -15.46 -16.93 -6.14
N LEU A 81 -14.80 -15.79 -6.35
CA LEU A 81 -13.68 -15.69 -7.29
C LEU A 81 -12.55 -16.65 -6.91
N VAL A 82 -12.13 -16.64 -5.63
CA VAL A 82 -11.08 -17.55 -5.12
C VAL A 82 -11.47 -19.00 -5.36
N ASP A 83 -12.69 -19.40 -5.01
CA ASP A 83 -13.17 -20.77 -5.18
C ASP A 83 -13.23 -21.19 -6.66
N VAL A 84 -13.64 -20.29 -7.56
CA VAL A 84 -13.66 -20.55 -9.01
C VAL A 84 -12.24 -20.66 -9.56
N CYS A 85 -11.32 -19.79 -9.15
CA CYS A 85 -9.91 -19.87 -9.53
C CYS A 85 -9.29 -21.21 -9.11
N HIS A 86 -9.47 -21.61 -7.86
CA HIS A 86 -8.94 -22.86 -7.34
C HIS A 86 -9.51 -24.09 -8.08
N LYS A 87 -10.80 -24.13 -8.38
CA LYS A 87 -11.43 -25.19 -9.19
C LYS A 87 -10.84 -25.29 -10.61
N ASN A 88 -10.31 -24.18 -11.12
CA ASN A 88 -9.66 -24.12 -12.43
C ASN A 88 -8.13 -24.26 -12.39
N GLY A 89 -7.55 -24.54 -11.22
CA GLY A 89 -6.10 -24.70 -11.04
C GLY A 89 -5.32 -23.40 -11.00
N LEU A 90 -5.99 -22.26 -10.92
CA LEU A 90 -5.38 -20.93 -10.75
C LEU A 90 -5.25 -20.61 -9.27
N LYS A 91 -4.18 -19.90 -8.92
CA LYS A 91 -3.97 -19.35 -7.58
C LYS A 91 -4.19 -17.85 -7.56
N VAL A 92 -4.53 -17.32 -6.39
CA VAL A 92 -4.88 -15.92 -6.21
C VAL A 92 -3.89 -15.22 -5.31
N ILE A 93 -3.24 -14.18 -5.84
CA ILE A 93 -2.39 -13.24 -5.09
C ILE A 93 -3.13 -11.92 -5.00
N ILE A 94 -3.10 -11.28 -3.84
CA ILE A 94 -3.65 -9.94 -3.67
C ILE A 94 -2.56 -8.91 -3.40
N ASP A 95 -2.82 -7.66 -3.79
CA ASP A 95 -1.97 -6.54 -3.45
C ASP A 95 -2.22 -6.13 -2.00
N LEU A 96 -1.17 -5.98 -1.21
CA LEU A 96 -1.27 -5.58 0.19
C LEU A 96 -0.35 -4.41 0.48
N VAL A 97 -0.96 -3.27 0.82
CA VAL A 97 -0.28 -2.02 1.14
C VAL A 97 0.00 -1.99 2.63
N LEU A 98 1.25 -2.20 3.03
CA LEU A 98 1.62 -2.26 4.45
C LEU A 98 2.13 -0.92 5.00
N SER A 99 2.73 -0.06 4.16
CA SER A 99 3.48 1.12 4.61
C SER A 99 2.61 2.28 5.07
N HIS A 100 1.40 2.41 4.54
CA HIS A 100 0.50 3.54 4.79
C HIS A 100 -0.97 3.13 4.70
N THR A 101 -1.83 4.01 5.15
CA THR A 101 -3.28 3.87 4.96
C THR A 101 -3.85 5.14 4.32
N SER A 102 -5.15 5.14 4.02
CA SER A 102 -5.85 6.39 3.78
C SER A 102 -5.90 7.27 5.05
N ASP A 103 -5.94 8.57 4.86
CA ASP A 103 -6.27 9.54 5.92
C ASP A 103 -7.71 9.37 6.44
N GLU A 104 -8.54 8.60 5.75
CA GLU A 104 -9.90 8.22 6.17
C GLU A 104 -9.94 6.92 6.99
N HIS A 105 -8.82 6.22 7.12
CA HIS A 105 -8.74 4.98 7.91
C HIS A 105 -9.04 5.27 9.40
N PRO A 106 -9.84 4.43 10.09
CA PRO A 106 -10.15 4.63 11.52
C PRO A 106 -8.91 4.72 12.41
N TRP A 107 -7.84 3.99 12.09
CA TRP A 107 -6.58 4.07 12.84
C TRP A 107 -5.94 5.46 12.77
N PHE A 108 -5.93 6.08 11.56
CA PHE A 108 -5.39 7.43 11.42
C PHE A 108 -6.22 8.45 12.20
N LYS A 109 -7.55 8.39 12.11
CA LYS A 109 -8.45 9.29 12.87
C LYS A 109 -8.23 9.15 14.37
N GLN A 110 -8.05 7.95 14.88
CA GLN A 110 -7.74 7.72 16.30
C GLN A 110 -6.35 8.25 16.68
N SER A 111 -5.35 8.01 15.84
CA SER A 111 -3.99 8.50 16.06
C SER A 111 -3.92 10.02 16.02
N GLU A 112 -4.58 10.65 15.05
CA GLU A 112 -4.67 12.12 14.92
C GLU A 112 -5.29 12.76 16.17
N ASN A 113 -6.28 12.11 16.78
CA ASN A 113 -6.95 12.58 18.02
C ASN A 113 -6.24 12.13 19.29
N LYS A 114 -5.05 11.52 19.21
CA LYS A 114 -4.31 10.96 20.36
C LYS A 114 -5.16 10.00 21.21
N ALA A 115 -6.05 9.24 20.54
CA ALA A 115 -7.01 8.37 21.21
C ALA A 115 -6.37 7.04 21.62
N ASN A 116 -6.45 6.71 22.90
CA ASN A 116 -6.04 5.41 23.46
C ASN A 116 -4.64 4.96 23.03
N ASN A 117 -4.54 3.72 22.51
CA ASN A 117 -3.30 3.08 22.13
C ASN A 117 -2.86 3.42 20.68
N PHE A 118 -3.56 4.31 19.99
CA PHE A 118 -3.28 4.67 18.58
C PHE A 118 -2.36 5.88 18.45
N ASP A 119 -1.97 6.52 19.54
CA ASP A 119 -1.20 7.76 19.52
C ASP A 119 0.08 7.67 18.65
N ASP A 120 0.78 6.54 18.67
CA ASP A 120 2.04 6.27 17.97
C ASP A 120 1.90 5.26 16.81
N TRP A 121 0.70 5.13 16.23
CA TRP A 121 0.48 4.20 15.11
C TRP A 121 0.94 4.74 13.77
N TYR A 122 1.04 6.05 13.65
CA TYR A 122 1.57 6.74 12.46
C TYR A 122 2.83 7.50 12.82
N VAL A 123 3.60 7.86 11.80
CA VAL A 123 4.85 8.60 12.02
C VAL A 123 4.52 10.06 12.23
N TRP A 124 4.57 10.49 13.48
CA TRP A 124 4.35 11.87 13.90
C TRP A 124 5.64 12.54 14.33
N CYS A 125 5.72 13.85 14.12
CA CYS A 125 6.79 14.69 14.64
C CYS A 125 6.22 16.01 15.16
N ASP A 126 6.46 16.30 16.44
CA ASP A 126 6.12 17.60 17.01
C ASP A 126 6.99 18.69 16.40
N GLY A 127 6.49 19.92 16.35
CA GLY A 127 7.22 21.05 15.79
C GLY A 127 6.35 22.28 15.66
N ASP A 128 6.87 23.29 14.99
CA ASP A 128 6.14 24.52 14.70
C ASP A 128 5.57 24.47 13.28
N PHE A 129 4.36 25.02 13.11
CA PHE A 129 3.76 25.18 11.78
C PHE A 129 4.72 25.91 10.82
N ASN A 130 4.82 25.43 9.57
CA ASN A 130 5.76 25.87 8.53
C ASN A 130 7.24 25.51 8.76
N GLN A 131 7.56 24.65 9.73
CA GLN A 131 8.89 24.13 9.96
C GLN A 131 8.89 22.59 9.94
N PRO A 132 8.87 21.95 8.74
CA PRO A 132 8.87 20.49 8.65
C PRO A 132 10.13 19.90 9.31
N PRO A 133 10.07 18.68 9.86
CA PRO A 133 11.15 18.08 10.64
C PRO A 133 12.48 17.94 9.91
N ASN A 134 12.43 17.75 8.60
CA ASN A 134 13.59 17.53 7.75
C ASN A 134 13.26 17.80 6.26
N ASN A 135 14.22 17.53 5.39
CA ASN A 135 14.11 17.77 3.95
C ASN A 135 13.53 16.62 3.13
N TRP A 136 12.92 15.61 3.74
CA TRP A 136 12.39 14.46 2.99
C TRP A 136 11.29 14.88 2.02
N LEU A 137 11.28 14.21 0.86
CA LEU A 137 10.38 14.51 -0.23
C LEU A 137 9.47 13.32 -0.54
N SER A 138 8.23 13.61 -0.89
CA SER A 138 7.27 12.64 -1.38
C SER A 138 7.67 12.12 -2.76
N VAL A 139 7.44 10.83 -3.01
CA VAL A 139 7.60 10.20 -4.33
C VAL A 139 6.81 10.93 -5.41
N PHE A 140 5.64 11.47 -5.06
CA PHE A 140 4.79 12.23 -5.99
C PHE A 140 5.13 13.72 -6.07
N GLY A 141 6.16 14.15 -5.33
CA GLY A 141 6.66 15.52 -5.31
C GLY A 141 6.17 16.31 -4.09
N GLY A 142 6.91 17.37 -3.77
CA GLY A 142 6.68 18.18 -2.57
C GLY A 142 7.26 17.55 -1.30
N PRO A 143 7.10 18.22 -0.15
CA PRO A 143 7.56 17.69 1.15
C PRO A 143 6.85 16.40 1.52
N SER A 144 7.53 15.50 2.25
CA SER A 144 6.91 14.28 2.82
C SER A 144 6.17 14.54 4.14
N TRP A 145 6.12 15.75 4.61
CA TRP A 145 5.53 16.11 5.90
C TRP A 145 4.33 17.02 5.73
N LYS A 146 3.21 16.61 6.31
CA LYS A 146 1.97 17.39 6.34
C LYS A 146 1.61 17.76 7.76
N TRP A 147 1.30 19.04 7.98
CA TRP A 147 0.81 19.52 9.27
C TRP A 147 -0.65 19.10 9.50
N SER A 148 -0.90 18.42 10.62
CA SER A 148 -2.26 18.20 11.12
C SER A 148 -2.62 19.32 12.11
N THR A 149 -3.59 20.13 11.76
CA THR A 149 -4.12 21.16 12.66
C THR A 149 -4.82 20.55 13.87
N ASN A 150 -5.46 19.39 13.69
CA ASN A 150 -6.17 18.70 14.78
C ASN A 150 -5.20 18.20 15.84
N ARG A 151 -4.06 17.65 15.41
CA ARG A 151 -3.07 17.10 16.33
C ARG A 151 -2.04 18.13 16.80
N GLY A 152 -1.80 19.19 16.01
CA GLY A 152 -0.72 20.14 16.26
C GLY A 152 0.67 19.54 16.05
N ALA A 153 0.82 18.67 15.06
CA ALA A 153 2.06 17.98 14.72
C ALA A 153 2.13 17.65 13.22
N TYR A 154 3.32 17.35 12.72
CA TYR A 154 3.51 16.82 11.38
C TYR A 154 3.29 15.31 11.36
N TYR A 155 2.68 14.79 10.27
CA TYR A 155 2.75 13.37 9.94
C TYR A 155 3.52 13.14 8.64
N LEU A 156 4.19 11.99 8.58
CA LEU A 156 4.91 11.55 7.38
C LEU A 156 3.93 11.00 6.34
N HIS A 157 4.17 11.32 5.07
CA HIS A 157 3.55 10.66 3.91
C HIS A 157 4.57 10.53 2.80
N ASN A 158 4.97 9.34 2.47
CA ASN A 158 5.90 9.10 1.37
C ASN A 158 5.26 9.24 -0.02
N PHE A 159 3.93 9.20 -0.09
CA PHE A 159 3.12 9.30 -1.31
C PHE A 159 2.20 10.51 -1.25
N LEU A 160 0.88 10.36 -1.43
CA LEU A 160 -0.05 11.48 -1.31
C LEU A 160 -0.15 11.96 0.15
N GLU A 161 -0.49 13.24 0.34
CA GLU A 161 -0.81 13.77 1.68
C GLU A 161 -1.95 12.99 2.35
N SER A 162 -2.83 12.38 1.56
CA SER A 162 -3.91 11.52 2.04
C SER A 162 -3.49 10.08 2.33
N GLN A 163 -2.20 9.77 2.29
CA GLN A 163 -1.64 8.45 2.57
C GLN A 163 -0.61 8.53 3.72
N PRO A 164 -1.06 8.77 4.97
CA PRO A 164 -0.16 8.83 6.12
C PRO A 164 0.55 7.50 6.36
N ASP A 165 1.85 7.56 6.62
CA ASP A 165 2.70 6.39 6.84
C ASP A 165 2.49 5.81 8.25
N LEU A 166 2.32 4.48 8.29
CA LEU A 166 2.27 3.72 9.54
C LEU A 166 3.65 3.66 10.21
N ASN A 167 3.67 3.75 11.53
CA ASN A 167 4.90 3.69 12.31
C ASN A 167 5.32 2.24 12.58
N PHE A 168 6.09 1.64 11.70
CA PHE A 168 6.62 0.28 11.87
C PHE A 168 7.66 0.13 12.99
N HIS A 169 8.12 1.22 13.59
CA HIS A 169 8.88 1.13 14.83
C HIS A 169 8.00 0.78 16.05
N ASN A 170 6.68 0.95 15.92
CA ASN A 170 5.71 0.48 16.90
C ASN A 170 5.41 -1.00 16.67
N ILE A 171 5.64 -1.83 17.69
CA ILE A 171 5.43 -3.28 17.60
C ILE A 171 3.96 -3.67 17.41
N GLU A 172 3.03 -2.86 17.91
CA GLU A 172 1.59 -3.12 17.75
C GLU A 172 1.14 -2.94 16.30
N VAL A 173 1.72 -1.97 15.57
CA VAL A 173 1.52 -1.82 14.12
C VAL A 173 2.03 -3.07 13.38
N GLN A 174 3.24 -3.53 13.72
CA GLN A 174 3.79 -4.76 13.11
C GLN A 174 2.88 -5.97 13.34
N LYS A 175 2.40 -6.16 14.58
CA LYS A 175 1.48 -7.26 14.91
C LYS A 175 0.16 -7.15 14.16
N GLN A 176 -0.42 -5.96 14.11
CA GLN A 176 -1.67 -5.74 13.40
C GLN A 176 -1.55 -6.08 11.90
N MET A 177 -0.45 -5.67 11.27
CA MET A 177 -0.23 -6.01 9.86
C MET A 177 -0.08 -7.53 9.63
N LEU A 178 0.51 -8.26 10.57
CA LEU A 178 0.55 -9.73 10.51
C LEU A 178 -0.85 -10.35 10.67
N GLU A 179 -1.72 -9.75 11.50
CA GLU A 179 -3.12 -10.19 11.63
C GLU A 179 -3.92 -9.92 10.33
N GLU A 180 -3.65 -8.82 9.60
CA GLU A 180 -4.27 -8.58 8.30
C GLU A 180 -3.81 -9.61 7.24
N ILE A 181 -2.51 -9.94 7.22
CA ILE A 181 -1.97 -11.02 6.38
C ILE A 181 -2.64 -12.34 6.71
N LYS A 182 -2.69 -12.71 8.01
CA LYS A 182 -3.32 -13.93 8.47
C LYS A 182 -4.80 -14.02 8.09
N PHE A 183 -5.55 -12.92 8.27
CA PHE A 183 -6.97 -12.86 7.89
C PHE A 183 -7.18 -13.28 6.43
N TRP A 184 -6.38 -12.77 5.50
CA TRP A 184 -6.53 -13.09 4.09
C TRP A 184 -6.03 -14.48 3.72
N LEU A 185 -5.01 -15.01 4.41
CA LEU A 185 -4.62 -16.43 4.26
C LEU A 185 -5.74 -17.36 4.73
N ASP A 186 -6.35 -17.09 5.88
CA ASP A 186 -7.49 -17.84 6.40
C ASP A 186 -8.73 -17.70 5.49
N PHE A 187 -8.88 -16.58 4.79
CA PHE A 187 -9.92 -16.37 3.78
C PHE A 187 -9.73 -17.27 2.54
N GLY A 188 -8.50 -17.71 2.25
CA GLY A 188 -8.15 -18.61 1.17
C GLY A 188 -7.30 -18.00 0.06
N ILE A 189 -6.72 -16.83 0.29
CA ILE A 189 -5.73 -16.23 -0.64
C ILE A 189 -4.42 -17.04 -0.60
N ASP A 190 -3.79 -17.25 -1.76
CA ASP A 190 -2.58 -18.07 -1.90
C ASP A 190 -1.28 -17.30 -1.66
N GLY A 191 -1.32 -15.97 -1.65
CA GLY A 191 -0.14 -15.14 -1.44
C GLY A 191 -0.40 -13.66 -1.63
N PHE A 192 0.67 -12.89 -1.50
CA PHE A 192 0.61 -11.43 -1.53
C PHE A 192 1.65 -10.83 -2.47
N ARG A 193 1.31 -9.72 -3.07
CA ARG A 193 2.26 -8.74 -3.58
C ARG A 193 2.30 -7.59 -2.58
N PHE A 194 3.41 -7.44 -1.89
CA PHE A 194 3.59 -6.33 -0.96
C PHE A 194 3.98 -5.08 -1.73
N ASP A 195 3.12 -4.06 -1.63
CA ASP A 195 3.41 -2.77 -2.21
C ASP A 195 4.46 -2.03 -1.38
N VAL A 196 5.37 -1.36 -2.06
CA VAL A 196 6.36 -0.42 -1.51
C VAL A 196 7.00 -0.84 -0.18
N ILE A 197 7.32 -2.12 -0.04
CA ILE A 197 7.84 -2.74 1.18
C ILE A 197 9.09 -2.05 1.74
N ASN A 198 9.83 -1.35 0.90
CA ASN A 198 11.02 -0.60 1.29
C ASN A 198 10.71 0.68 2.09
N PHE A 199 9.46 1.11 2.18
CA PHE A 199 9.02 2.30 2.93
C PHE A 199 8.50 1.99 4.34
N LEU A 200 8.61 0.75 4.83
CA LEU A 200 8.10 0.38 6.16
C LEU A 200 8.82 1.09 7.30
N PHE A 201 10.12 1.28 7.18
CA PHE A 201 10.94 1.89 8.22
C PHE A 201 11.66 3.13 7.73
N HIS A 202 11.76 4.10 8.62
CA HIS A 202 12.47 5.35 8.44
C HIS A 202 13.56 5.52 9.50
N ASP A 203 14.42 6.50 9.35
CA ASP A 203 15.41 6.86 10.36
C ASP A 203 14.73 7.54 11.57
N LYS A 204 14.86 6.95 12.76
CA LYS A 204 14.25 7.48 14.00
C LYS A 204 14.72 8.87 14.40
N ASN A 205 15.88 9.30 13.90
CA ASN A 205 16.44 10.61 14.20
C ASN A 205 16.02 11.67 13.18
N PHE A 206 15.20 11.32 12.18
CA PHE A 206 14.71 12.21 11.13
C PHE A 206 15.82 13.04 10.45
N ARG A 207 17.01 12.42 10.21
CA ARG A 207 18.13 13.10 9.57
C ARG A 207 17.82 13.46 8.13
N ASP A 208 18.32 14.61 7.69
CA ASP A 208 18.20 15.07 6.30
C ASP A 208 18.80 14.08 5.31
N ASN A 209 18.10 13.83 4.21
CA ASN A 209 18.66 13.10 3.07
C ASN A 209 19.73 13.93 2.37
N PRO A 210 20.89 13.33 2.05
CA PRO A 210 21.90 13.99 1.24
C PRO A 210 21.40 14.27 -0.18
N LEU A 211 21.85 15.36 -0.77
CA LEU A 211 21.64 15.63 -2.18
C LEU A 211 22.53 14.73 -3.06
N LYS A 212 22.03 14.32 -4.21
CA LYS A 212 22.83 13.67 -5.24
C LYS A 212 23.80 14.66 -5.88
N ASP A 213 24.95 14.16 -6.33
CA ASP A 213 25.79 14.93 -7.26
C ASP A 213 24.95 15.25 -8.52
N PRO A 214 24.95 16.50 -9.02
CA PRO A 214 24.21 16.86 -10.24
C PRO A 214 24.50 15.95 -11.44
N LYS A 215 25.67 15.31 -11.50
CA LYS A 215 26.05 14.36 -12.54
C LYS A 215 25.28 13.04 -12.46
N ASP A 216 24.81 12.69 -11.26
CA ASP A 216 24.12 11.43 -10.98
C ASP A 216 22.59 11.57 -10.99
N VAL A 217 22.10 12.79 -11.21
CA VAL A 217 20.67 13.05 -11.29
C VAL A 217 20.12 12.51 -12.60
N ARG A 218 19.45 11.36 -12.54
CA ARG A 218 18.70 10.83 -13.67
C ARG A 218 17.25 11.33 -13.60
N PRO A 219 16.68 11.80 -14.71
CA PRO A 219 15.25 12.09 -14.73
C PRO A 219 14.47 10.84 -14.35
N LEU A 220 13.67 10.91 -13.29
CA LEU A 220 12.66 9.88 -13.04
C LEU A 220 11.70 9.86 -14.21
N GLY A 221 11.37 8.67 -14.74
CA GLY A 221 10.57 8.52 -15.95
C GLY A 221 9.16 9.11 -15.87
N PHE A 222 8.69 9.46 -14.67
CA PHE A 222 7.35 9.95 -14.42
C PHE A 222 7.21 11.48 -14.46
N ASN A 223 8.28 12.24 -14.18
CA ASN A 223 8.17 13.68 -14.16
C ASN A 223 9.54 14.35 -14.32
N LYS A 224 9.77 15.00 -15.46
CA LYS A 224 10.92 15.89 -15.61
C LYS A 224 10.74 17.04 -14.62
N GLY A 225 11.55 17.05 -13.56
CA GLY A 225 11.51 18.11 -12.54
C GLY A 225 10.93 17.66 -11.18
N ASN A 226 10.62 16.38 -10.98
CA ASN A 226 10.27 15.91 -9.64
C ASN A 226 11.50 15.97 -8.72
N PRO A 227 11.47 16.80 -7.66
CA PRO A 227 12.62 17.02 -6.78
C PRO A 227 13.01 15.76 -5.98
N TYR A 228 12.13 14.77 -5.84
CA TYR A 228 12.42 13.48 -5.22
C TYR A 228 13.69 12.83 -5.80
N GLY A 229 13.86 12.91 -7.12
CA GLY A 229 15.04 12.37 -7.81
C GLY A 229 16.37 13.05 -7.47
N LEU A 230 16.36 14.21 -6.79
CA LEU A 230 17.54 14.97 -6.43
C LEU A 230 18.20 14.52 -5.13
N GLN A 231 17.53 13.66 -4.34
CA GLN A 231 18.02 13.18 -3.05
C GLN A 231 18.57 11.75 -3.13
N ILE A 232 19.53 11.45 -2.25
CA ILE A 232 19.92 10.09 -1.90
C ILE A 232 19.02 9.68 -0.74
N HIS A 233 18.03 8.83 -1.03
CA HIS A 233 17.04 8.35 -0.07
C HIS A 233 17.65 7.36 0.92
N LYS A 234 18.47 7.90 1.83
CA LYS A 234 19.24 7.11 2.81
C LYS A 234 18.47 6.90 4.10
N TYR A 235 17.60 7.83 4.46
CA TYR A 235 16.99 7.91 5.77
C TYR A 235 15.47 7.73 5.76
N ASP A 236 14.82 7.95 4.66
CA ASP A 236 13.36 7.90 4.50
C ASP A 236 12.85 6.52 4.06
N ASN A 237 13.69 5.67 3.44
CA ASN A 237 13.29 4.34 3.00
C ASN A 237 14.47 3.36 2.95
N THR A 238 14.20 2.11 2.55
CA THR A 238 15.20 1.03 2.33
C THR A 238 16.11 0.84 3.56
N ARG A 239 15.49 0.84 4.75
CA ARG A 239 16.20 0.66 6.02
C ARG A 239 16.49 -0.82 6.30
N PRO A 240 17.60 -1.14 7.01
CA PRO A 240 17.93 -2.53 7.39
C PRO A 240 16.82 -3.23 8.18
N GLU A 241 16.08 -2.49 9.02
CA GLU A 241 14.98 -2.99 9.82
C GLU A 241 13.86 -3.63 8.97
N THR A 242 13.73 -3.22 7.72
CA THR A 242 12.78 -3.80 6.76
C THR A 242 13.09 -5.28 6.49
N GLU A 243 14.36 -5.65 6.31
CA GLU A 243 14.75 -7.04 6.08
C GLU A 243 14.39 -7.93 7.27
N ASP A 244 14.57 -7.42 8.49
CA ASP A 244 14.25 -8.16 9.71
C ASP A 244 12.75 -8.34 9.90
N TYR A 245 11.95 -7.39 9.46
CA TYR A 245 10.49 -7.54 9.48
C TYR A 245 9.99 -8.50 8.40
N VAL A 246 10.50 -8.39 7.17
CA VAL A 246 10.12 -9.29 6.06
C VAL A 246 10.40 -10.77 6.38
N LYS A 247 11.44 -11.07 7.15
CA LYS A 247 11.71 -12.44 7.62
C LYS A 247 10.66 -12.99 8.60
N LYS A 248 9.79 -12.13 9.18
CA LYS A 248 8.72 -12.53 10.10
C LYS A 248 7.40 -12.80 9.38
N ILE A 249 7.25 -12.31 8.15
CA ILE A 249 6.13 -12.56 7.25
C ILE A 249 6.32 -13.93 6.57
#